data_085a76b03ab28c3c353fd4ad0fdb538c
#
_entry.id   085a76b03ab28c3c353fd4ad0fdb538c
#
_cell.length_a   1.000
_cell.length_b   1.000
_cell.length_c   1.000
_cell.angle_alpha   90.00
_cell.angle_beta   90.00
_cell.angle_gamma   90.00
#
_symmetry.space_group_name_H-M   'P 1'
#
loop_
_entity.id
_entity.type
_entity.pdbx_description
1 polymer ?
#
loop_
_entity_poly.entity_id
_entity_poly.type
_entity_poly.pdbx_seq_one_letter_code
_entity_poly.pdbx_strand_id
1 'polypeptide(L)'
;MIEINSISFSRGGHQLYSQFTEKLEIGESVLLTGPNGSGKSTLIGLIGGLLKPDSGIIRINEKRVTDLSASEQASLRSIAPQRRTFTLAFTVGEVLEFLPKKRRIKDNSYLFAQLGVLDLLEKKVTELSIGQQERVSLALALSQRADYYLLDEPFSAQDSDSSGRILEIISELRKEKGVLVISHNQDAFSNSFDRVISLV
;
A
#
# COMPACT_ATOMS: atom_id res chain seq x y z
N MET A 1 1.06 -15.66 4.68
CA MET A 1 0.88 -15.58 3.23
C MET A 1 -0.45 -14.93 2.89
N ILE A 2 -0.49 -14.03 1.89
CA ILE A 2 -1.72 -13.64 1.18
C ILE A 2 -1.91 -14.60 0.02
N GLU A 3 -3.09 -15.20 -0.10
CA GLU A 3 -3.47 -16.11 -1.17
C GLU A 3 -4.69 -15.58 -1.90
N ILE A 4 -4.58 -15.48 -3.20
CA ILE A 4 -5.65 -15.09 -4.11
C ILE A 4 -5.96 -16.32 -4.96
N ASN A 5 -7.12 -16.93 -4.76
CA ASN A 5 -7.47 -18.20 -5.38
C ASN A 5 -8.66 -18.02 -6.34
N SER A 6 -8.37 -18.08 -7.64
CA SER A 6 -9.33 -18.07 -8.75
C SER A 6 -10.40 -16.97 -8.62
N ILE A 7 -9.99 -15.75 -8.25
CA ILE A 7 -10.95 -14.65 -8.13
C ILE A 7 -11.41 -14.18 -9.51
N SER A 8 -12.70 -13.87 -9.59
CA SER A 8 -13.26 -13.08 -10.69
C SER A 8 -13.88 -11.82 -10.11
N PHE A 9 -13.75 -10.71 -10.82
CA PHE A 9 -14.31 -9.45 -10.40
C PHE A 9 -14.62 -8.56 -11.59
N SER A 10 -15.82 -7.97 -11.57
CA SER A 10 -16.28 -7.03 -12.60
C SER A 10 -16.65 -5.69 -11.99
N ARG A 11 -16.41 -4.61 -12.72
CA ARG A 11 -16.78 -3.26 -12.30
C ARG A 11 -17.32 -2.47 -13.49
N GLY A 12 -18.51 -1.90 -13.34
CA GLY A 12 -19.15 -1.12 -14.41
C GLY A 12 -19.41 -1.93 -15.69
N GLY A 13 -19.68 -3.23 -15.57
CA GLY A 13 -19.90 -4.13 -16.72
C GLY A 13 -18.62 -4.66 -17.38
N HIS A 14 -17.43 -4.23 -16.92
CA HIS A 14 -16.14 -4.72 -17.42
C HIS A 14 -15.55 -5.74 -16.45
N GLN A 15 -15.16 -6.91 -16.96
CA GLN A 15 -14.45 -7.93 -16.19
C GLN A 15 -12.99 -7.51 -16.05
N LEU A 16 -12.56 -7.24 -14.80
CA LEU A 16 -11.18 -6.89 -14.48
C LEU A 16 -10.34 -8.13 -14.15
N TYR A 17 -10.95 -9.14 -13.54
CA TYR A 17 -10.28 -10.40 -13.20
C TYR A 17 -11.14 -11.58 -13.63
N SER A 18 -10.51 -12.60 -14.21
CA SER A 18 -11.11 -13.87 -14.57
C SER A 18 -10.24 -15.00 -14.04
N GLN A 19 -10.71 -15.70 -13.01
CA GLN A 19 -9.98 -16.78 -12.35
C GLN A 19 -8.52 -16.41 -11.95
N PHE A 20 -8.30 -15.17 -11.56
CA PHE A 20 -6.97 -14.67 -11.20
C PHE A 20 -6.49 -15.35 -9.93
N THR A 21 -5.28 -15.91 -9.99
CA THR A 21 -4.65 -16.64 -8.88
C THR A 21 -3.24 -16.11 -8.70
N GLU A 22 -2.93 -15.67 -7.49
CA GLU A 22 -1.63 -15.14 -7.10
C GLU A 22 -1.39 -15.32 -5.59
N LYS A 23 -0.15 -15.12 -5.17
CA LYS A 23 0.23 -15.13 -3.76
C LYS A 23 1.26 -14.04 -3.46
N LEU A 24 1.31 -13.63 -2.19
CA LEU A 24 2.36 -12.77 -1.64
C LEU A 24 2.83 -13.38 -0.33
N GLU A 25 4.12 -13.68 -0.28
CA GLU A 25 4.76 -14.26 0.92
C GLU A 25 5.26 -13.17 1.88
N ILE A 26 5.50 -13.54 3.13
CA ILE A 26 6.35 -12.75 4.02
C ILE A 26 7.80 -12.87 3.51
N GLY A 27 8.53 -11.76 3.52
CA GLY A 27 9.89 -11.74 2.99
C GLY A 27 9.96 -11.49 1.48
N GLU A 28 8.83 -11.19 0.84
CA GLU A 28 8.73 -10.95 -0.60
C GLU A 28 8.27 -9.53 -0.89
N SER A 29 8.87 -8.90 -1.90
CA SER A 29 8.39 -7.67 -2.52
C SER A 29 7.92 -7.94 -3.95
N VAL A 30 6.68 -7.56 -4.25
CA VAL A 30 6.05 -7.77 -5.55
C VAL A 30 5.67 -6.44 -6.17
N LEU A 31 6.08 -6.23 -7.42
CA LEU A 31 5.66 -5.09 -8.23
C LEU A 31 4.49 -5.52 -9.12
N LEU A 32 3.35 -4.87 -8.96
CA LEU A 32 2.17 -5.03 -9.82
C LEU A 32 2.12 -3.90 -10.85
N THR A 33 2.20 -4.27 -12.11
CA THR A 33 2.20 -3.33 -13.25
C THR A 33 1.03 -3.60 -14.20
N GLY A 34 0.85 -2.71 -15.15
CA GLY A 34 -0.16 -2.83 -16.21
C GLY A 34 -0.74 -1.48 -16.59
N PRO A 35 -1.52 -1.41 -17.69
CA PRO A 35 -2.12 -0.17 -18.16
C PRO A 35 -3.11 0.44 -17.16
N ASN A 36 -3.43 1.72 -17.37
CA ASN A 36 -4.48 2.37 -16.59
C ASN A 36 -5.82 1.66 -16.83
N GLY A 37 -6.56 1.40 -15.75
CA GLY A 37 -7.83 0.69 -15.82
C GLY A 37 -7.72 -0.85 -15.76
N SER A 38 -6.54 -1.45 -15.78
CA SER A 38 -6.36 -2.92 -15.69
C SER A 38 -6.75 -3.54 -14.33
N GLY A 39 -7.14 -2.72 -13.36
CA GLY A 39 -7.60 -3.23 -12.06
C GLY A 39 -6.60 -3.18 -10.91
N LYS A 40 -5.38 -2.66 -11.10
CA LYS A 40 -4.33 -2.66 -10.06
C LYS A 40 -4.81 -2.20 -8.68
N SER A 41 -5.35 -0.98 -8.58
CA SER A 41 -5.91 -0.46 -7.31
C SER A 41 -7.13 -1.25 -6.83
N THR A 42 -7.87 -1.88 -7.78
CA THR A 42 -8.97 -2.80 -7.45
C THR A 42 -8.45 -4.03 -6.71
N LEU A 43 -7.30 -4.57 -7.11
CA LEU A 43 -6.68 -5.71 -6.43
C LEU A 43 -6.31 -5.35 -4.97
N ILE A 44 -5.72 -4.17 -4.75
CA ILE A 44 -5.49 -3.68 -3.38
C ILE A 44 -6.81 -3.58 -2.61
N GLY A 45 -7.88 -3.09 -3.24
CA GLY A 45 -9.21 -3.02 -2.61
C GLY A 45 -9.78 -4.40 -2.25
N LEU A 46 -9.58 -5.41 -3.09
CA LEU A 46 -9.99 -6.80 -2.86
C LEU A 46 -9.17 -7.44 -1.74
N ILE A 47 -7.85 -7.37 -1.79
CA ILE A 47 -6.95 -7.85 -0.72
C ILE A 47 -7.23 -7.07 0.57
N GLY A 48 -7.52 -5.79 0.43
CA GLY A 48 -7.88 -4.88 1.51
C GLY A 48 -9.23 -5.17 2.16
N GLY A 49 -10.07 -6.07 1.62
CA GLY A 49 -11.42 -6.30 2.13
C GLY A 49 -12.36 -5.09 1.97
N LEU A 50 -11.96 -4.09 1.19
CA LEU A 50 -12.80 -2.95 0.83
C LEU A 50 -13.77 -3.31 -0.30
N LEU A 51 -13.41 -4.32 -1.10
CA LEU A 51 -14.20 -4.89 -2.16
C LEU A 51 -14.33 -6.40 -1.93
N LYS A 52 -15.42 -6.98 -2.43
CA LYS A 52 -15.66 -8.42 -2.39
C LYS A 52 -15.57 -8.96 -3.83
N PRO A 53 -14.81 -10.04 -4.09
CA PRO A 53 -14.79 -10.67 -5.41
C PRO A 53 -16.16 -11.28 -5.76
N ASP A 54 -16.50 -11.31 -7.05
CA ASP A 54 -17.72 -11.95 -7.56
C ASP A 54 -17.65 -13.47 -7.34
N SER A 55 -16.46 -14.06 -7.52
CA SER A 55 -16.16 -15.46 -7.24
C SER A 55 -14.71 -15.63 -6.79
N GLY A 56 -14.36 -16.83 -6.30
CA GLY A 56 -13.05 -17.13 -5.74
C GLY A 56 -12.90 -16.68 -4.31
N ILE A 57 -11.69 -16.73 -3.77
CA ILE A 57 -11.42 -16.48 -2.36
C ILE A 57 -10.07 -15.78 -2.21
N ILE A 58 -10.02 -14.80 -1.31
CA ILE A 58 -8.76 -14.19 -0.84
C ILE A 58 -8.58 -14.54 0.64
N ARG A 59 -7.39 -15.01 1.00
CA ARG A 59 -7.00 -15.30 2.38
C ARG A 59 -5.77 -14.50 2.79
N ILE A 60 -5.71 -14.14 4.05
CA ILE A 60 -4.50 -13.62 4.71
C ILE A 60 -4.27 -14.50 5.94
N ASN A 61 -3.11 -15.16 6.00
CA ASN A 61 -2.76 -16.08 7.06
C ASN A 61 -3.89 -17.11 7.31
N GLU A 62 -4.30 -17.80 6.22
CA GLU A 62 -5.34 -18.83 6.16
C GLU A 62 -6.79 -18.35 6.38
N LYS A 63 -7.01 -17.15 6.93
CA LYS A 63 -8.33 -16.59 7.16
C LYS A 63 -8.86 -15.88 5.92
N ARG A 64 -10.12 -16.08 5.58
CA ARG A 64 -10.77 -15.34 4.49
C ARG A 64 -10.83 -13.86 4.83
N VAL A 65 -10.47 -13.00 3.89
CA VAL A 65 -10.49 -11.53 4.08
C VAL A 65 -11.90 -11.05 4.41
N THR A 66 -12.93 -11.66 3.82
CA THR A 66 -14.34 -11.32 4.07
C THR A 66 -14.82 -11.63 5.49
N ASP A 67 -14.13 -12.52 6.20
CA ASP A 67 -14.53 -12.99 7.54
C ASP A 67 -13.77 -12.23 8.64
N LEU A 68 -12.75 -11.43 8.25
CA LEU A 68 -11.95 -10.65 9.19
C LEU A 68 -12.70 -9.38 9.61
N SER A 69 -12.72 -9.10 10.90
CA SER A 69 -13.13 -7.80 11.43
C SER A 69 -12.19 -6.68 10.94
N ALA A 70 -12.68 -5.44 10.92
CA ALA A 70 -11.84 -4.28 10.56
C ALA A 70 -10.58 -4.17 11.41
N SER A 71 -10.64 -4.58 12.69
CA SER A 71 -9.49 -4.61 13.59
C SER A 71 -8.46 -5.66 13.18
N GLU A 72 -8.88 -6.88 12.84
CA GLU A 72 -8.00 -7.95 12.37
C GLU A 72 -7.37 -7.59 11.04
N GLN A 73 -8.19 -7.11 10.09
CA GLN A 73 -7.70 -6.65 8.80
C GLN A 73 -6.57 -5.62 8.95
N ALA A 74 -6.80 -4.58 9.77
CA ALA A 74 -5.82 -3.52 9.96
C ALA A 74 -4.58 -3.95 10.78
N SER A 75 -4.61 -5.08 11.49
CA SER A 75 -3.43 -5.68 12.12
C SER A 75 -2.59 -6.51 11.15
N LEU A 76 -3.21 -7.07 10.13
CA LEU A 76 -2.55 -7.92 9.14
C LEU A 76 -1.95 -7.12 8.00
N ARG A 77 -2.60 -6.04 7.58
CA ARG A 77 -2.17 -5.25 6.44
C ARG A 77 -2.30 -3.75 6.66
N SER A 78 -1.39 -2.99 6.05
CA SER A 78 -1.46 -1.54 5.92
C SER A 78 -1.56 -1.16 4.45
N ILE A 79 -2.35 -0.13 4.13
CA ILE A 79 -2.58 0.33 2.76
C ILE A 79 -2.20 1.81 2.65
N ALA A 80 -1.30 2.12 1.71
CA ALA A 80 -1.08 3.46 1.21
C ALA A 80 -1.83 3.60 -0.12
N PRO A 81 -3.00 4.28 -0.15
CA PRO A 81 -3.74 4.48 -1.39
C PRO A 81 -3.03 5.52 -2.27
N GLN A 82 -3.22 5.45 -3.58
CA GLN A 82 -2.66 6.39 -4.56
C GLN A 82 -2.96 7.85 -4.22
N ARG A 83 -4.18 8.13 -3.75
CA ARG A 83 -4.57 9.46 -3.30
C ARG A 83 -5.27 9.37 -1.96
N ARG A 84 -4.81 10.18 -1.02
CA ARG A 84 -5.51 10.41 0.24
C ARG A 84 -5.87 11.89 0.31
N THR A 85 -7.15 12.18 0.33
CA THR A 85 -7.64 13.56 0.51
C THR A 85 -7.73 13.85 2.00
N PHE A 86 -7.03 14.86 2.45
CA PHE A 86 -7.15 15.40 3.79
C PHE A 86 -8.10 16.59 3.76
N THR A 87 -9.26 16.45 4.38
CA THR A 87 -10.32 17.48 4.39
C THR A 87 -10.32 18.32 5.67
N LEU A 88 -9.65 17.87 6.71
CA LEU A 88 -9.58 18.54 7.99
C LEU A 88 -8.24 19.27 8.14
N ALA A 89 -8.26 20.43 8.77
CA ALA A 89 -7.08 21.31 8.94
C ALA A 89 -6.20 20.87 10.14
N PHE A 90 -5.98 19.54 10.29
CA PHE A 90 -5.02 19.02 11.25
C PHE A 90 -3.59 19.21 10.77
N THR A 91 -2.65 19.32 11.69
CA THR A 91 -1.22 19.26 11.37
C THR A 91 -0.83 17.84 10.97
N VAL A 92 0.28 17.70 10.24
CA VAL A 92 0.83 16.39 9.88
C VAL A 92 1.11 15.55 11.12
N GLY A 93 1.67 16.17 12.18
CA GLY A 93 1.94 15.51 13.45
C GLY A 93 0.67 14.92 14.06
N GLU A 94 -0.41 15.71 14.14
CA GLU A 94 -1.71 15.24 14.64
C GLU A 94 -2.26 14.07 13.81
N VAL A 95 -2.17 14.17 12.48
CA VAL A 95 -2.63 13.07 11.58
C VAL A 95 -1.86 11.78 11.84
N LEU A 96 -0.55 11.85 12.03
CA LEU A 96 0.28 10.68 12.33
C LEU A 96 -0.03 10.12 13.73
N GLU A 97 -0.52 10.93 14.65
CA GLU A 97 -0.95 10.50 15.98
C GLU A 97 -2.33 9.83 16.02
N PHE A 98 -3.17 9.98 15.00
CA PHE A 98 -4.48 9.28 14.93
C PHE A 98 -4.35 7.76 14.87
N LEU A 99 -3.17 7.24 14.53
CA LEU A 99 -2.95 5.79 14.59
C LEU A 99 -3.09 5.27 16.01
N PRO A 100 -3.88 4.21 16.23
CA PRO A 100 -4.00 3.58 17.55
C PRO A 100 -2.62 3.21 18.11
N LYS A 101 -2.31 3.60 19.33
CA LYS A 101 -0.99 3.37 19.98
C LYS A 101 -0.51 1.91 19.90
N LYS A 102 -1.44 0.94 19.95
CA LYS A 102 -1.12 -0.51 19.82
C LYS A 102 -0.61 -0.90 18.44
N ARG A 103 -0.95 -0.14 17.40
CA ARG A 103 -0.56 -0.41 16.00
C ARG A 103 0.57 0.47 15.51
N ARG A 104 0.89 1.54 16.22
CA ARG A 104 1.97 2.45 15.85
C ARG A 104 3.31 1.83 16.19
N ILE A 105 4.26 1.92 15.27
CA ILE A 105 5.67 1.68 15.52
C ILE A 105 6.13 2.78 16.49
N LYS A 106 6.87 2.44 17.53
CA LYS A 106 7.19 3.40 18.61
C LYS A 106 8.11 4.52 18.16
N ASP A 107 9.09 4.19 17.31
CA ASP A 107 10.02 5.17 16.76
C ASP A 107 9.95 5.13 15.23
N ASN A 108 9.48 6.22 14.65
CA ASN A 108 9.37 6.42 13.22
C ASN A 108 10.29 7.56 12.74
N SER A 109 11.20 8.05 13.58
CA SER A 109 12.05 9.20 13.26
C SER A 109 12.84 8.99 11.97
N TYR A 110 13.45 7.81 11.83
CA TYR A 110 14.18 7.44 10.64
C TYR A 110 13.26 7.40 9.40
N LEU A 111 12.11 6.74 9.49
CA LEU A 111 11.13 6.67 8.41
C LEU A 111 10.67 8.07 7.97
N PHE A 112 10.36 8.95 8.93
CA PHE A 112 9.90 10.30 8.64
C PHE A 112 11.00 11.16 8.01
N ALA A 113 12.26 10.97 8.44
CA ALA A 113 13.41 11.62 7.82
C ALA A 113 13.57 11.18 6.36
N GLN A 114 13.56 9.86 6.09
CA GLN A 114 13.68 9.30 4.74
C GLN A 114 12.57 9.79 3.80
N LEU A 115 11.34 9.91 4.29
CA LEU A 115 10.21 10.41 3.53
C LEU A 115 10.14 11.94 3.47
N GLY A 116 11.05 12.66 4.12
CA GLY A 116 11.03 14.14 4.20
C GLY A 116 9.74 14.67 4.84
N VAL A 117 9.24 13.98 5.88
CA VAL A 117 8.00 14.34 6.58
C VAL A 117 8.30 15.12 7.86
N LEU A 118 9.52 15.04 8.42
CA LEU A 118 9.89 15.74 9.65
C LEU A 118 9.65 17.26 9.57
N ASP A 119 10.04 17.89 8.47
CA ASP A 119 9.89 19.32 8.26
C ASP A 119 8.44 19.75 7.99
N LEU A 120 7.53 18.77 7.89
CA LEU A 120 6.12 19.02 7.62
C LEU A 120 5.24 18.86 8.86
N LEU A 121 5.76 18.38 9.99
CA LEU A 121 4.98 17.99 11.16
C LEU A 121 4.06 19.10 11.68
N GLU A 122 4.51 20.35 11.65
CA GLU A 122 3.76 21.53 12.13
C GLU A 122 2.84 22.13 11.06
N LYS A 123 2.96 21.69 9.79
CA LYS A 123 2.13 22.20 8.69
C LYS A 123 0.77 21.54 8.71
N LYS A 124 -0.27 22.27 8.32
CA LYS A 124 -1.60 21.68 8.08
C LYS A 124 -1.58 20.83 6.82
N VAL A 125 -2.20 19.64 6.89
CA VAL A 125 -2.25 18.73 5.74
C VAL A 125 -2.94 19.34 4.51
N THR A 126 -3.84 20.30 4.72
CA THR A 126 -4.52 21.05 3.64
C THR A 126 -3.63 22.07 2.92
N GLU A 127 -2.49 22.45 3.49
CA GLU A 127 -1.53 23.39 2.93
C GLU A 127 -0.41 22.71 2.14
N LEU A 128 -0.37 21.38 2.17
CA LEU A 128 0.67 20.58 1.53
C LEU A 128 0.44 20.46 0.01
N SER A 129 1.55 20.45 -0.75
CA SER A 129 1.50 20.02 -2.16
C SER A 129 1.04 18.57 -2.28
N ILE A 130 0.60 18.16 -3.48
CA ILE A 130 0.17 16.79 -3.75
C ILE A 130 1.26 15.78 -3.36
N GLY A 131 2.50 15.99 -3.80
CA GLY A 131 3.62 15.10 -3.45
C GLY A 131 3.92 15.07 -1.94
N GLN A 132 3.76 16.19 -1.22
CA GLN A 132 3.87 16.20 0.24
C GLN A 132 2.75 15.40 0.91
N GLN A 133 1.50 15.51 0.42
CA GLN A 133 0.37 14.72 0.92
C GLN A 133 0.57 13.22 0.67
N GLU A 134 1.13 12.83 -0.48
CA GLU A 134 1.47 11.45 -0.80
C GLU A 134 2.54 10.91 0.15
N ARG A 135 3.60 11.69 0.43
CA ARG A 135 4.62 11.30 1.42
C ARG A 135 4.05 11.13 2.83
N VAL A 136 3.15 12.02 3.25
CA VAL A 136 2.44 11.89 4.54
C VAL A 136 1.54 10.65 4.54
N SER A 137 0.82 10.37 3.44
CA SER A 137 0.00 9.15 3.29
C SER A 137 0.84 7.89 3.40
N LEU A 138 2.01 7.88 2.75
CA LEU A 138 2.96 6.77 2.81
C LEU A 138 3.53 6.61 4.22
N ALA A 139 3.95 7.70 4.86
CA ALA A 139 4.43 7.70 6.25
C ALA A 139 3.38 7.13 7.20
N LEU A 140 2.10 7.54 7.04
CA LEU A 140 1.00 7.04 7.84
C LEU A 140 0.80 5.53 7.68
N ALA A 141 0.89 5.01 6.45
CA ALA A 141 0.78 3.58 6.19
C ALA A 141 1.96 2.80 6.76
N LEU A 142 3.18 3.26 6.53
CA LEU A 142 4.41 2.58 6.96
C LEU A 142 4.66 2.68 8.46
N SER A 143 4.05 3.64 9.17
CA SER A 143 4.11 3.77 10.63
C SER A 143 3.24 2.74 11.36
N GLN A 144 2.41 1.99 10.65
CA GLN A 144 1.58 0.96 11.25
C GLN A 144 2.32 -0.37 11.32
N ARG A 145 2.11 -1.11 12.41
CA ARG A 145 2.53 -2.51 12.50
C ARG A 145 1.58 -3.36 11.69
N ALA A 146 2.09 -3.99 10.65
CA ALA A 146 1.37 -4.91 9.79
C ALA A 146 2.30 -6.03 9.31
N ASP A 147 1.74 -7.13 8.83
CA ASP A 147 2.49 -8.20 8.18
C ASP A 147 2.67 -7.92 6.69
N TYR A 148 1.73 -7.17 6.09
CA TYR A 148 1.73 -6.82 4.67
C TYR A 148 1.53 -5.33 4.47
N TYR A 149 2.29 -4.77 3.53
CA TYR A 149 2.15 -3.39 3.08
C TYR A 149 1.71 -3.38 1.61
N LEU A 150 0.60 -2.70 1.33
CA LEU A 150 0.01 -2.57 -0.01
C LEU A 150 0.11 -1.11 -0.42
N LEU A 151 1.02 -0.81 -1.34
CA LEU A 151 1.38 0.55 -1.70
C LEU A 151 0.91 0.85 -3.14
N ASP A 152 -0.03 1.76 -3.28
CA ASP A 152 -0.61 2.14 -4.57
C ASP A 152 0.06 3.40 -5.11
N GLU A 153 0.91 3.26 -6.13
CA GLU A 153 1.67 4.31 -6.81
C GLU A 153 2.55 5.16 -5.85
N PRO A 154 3.38 4.55 -4.97
CA PRO A 154 4.15 5.30 -3.98
C PRO A 154 5.24 6.21 -4.58
N PHE A 155 5.55 6.04 -5.85
CA PHE A 155 6.57 6.80 -6.59
C PHE A 155 5.95 7.96 -7.39
N SER A 156 4.61 8.07 -7.45
CA SER A 156 3.96 9.16 -8.18
C SER A 156 4.31 10.50 -7.55
N ALA A 157 4.49 11.54 -8.39
CA ALA A 157 4.87 12.88 -7.95
C ALA A 157 6.14 12.97 -7.05
N GLN A 158 7.03 11.96 -7.10
CA GLN A 158 8.33 11.96 -6.42
C GLN A 158 9.46 12.17 -7.43
N ASP A 159 10.51 12.88 -6.99
CA ASP A 159 11.78 12.96 -7.72
C ASP A 159 12.57 11.64 -7.61
N SER A 160 13.68 11.54 -8.35
CA SER A 160 14.54 10.34 -8.37
C SER A 160 15.11 10.00 -7.00
N ASP A 161 15.51 11.02 -6.22
CA ASP A 161 16.12 10.82 -4.91
C ASP A 161 15.09 10.33 -3.89
N SER A 162 13.89 10.91 -3.93
CA SER A 162 12.77 10.45 -3.10
C SER A 162 12.33 9.03 -3.46
N SER A 163 12.28 8.70 -4.75
CA SER A 163 11.99 7.34 -5.23
C SER A 163 13.05 6.34 -4.75
N GLY A 164 14.34 6.70 -4.79
CA GLY A 164 15.43 5.90 -4.26
C GLY A 164 15.25 5.58 -2.76
N ARG A 165 14.94 6.60 -1.96
CA ARG A 165 14.68 6.41 -0.52
C ARG A 165 13.47 5.51 -0.24
N ILE A 166 12.41 5.62 -1.04
CA ILE A 166 11.25 4.73 -0.93
C ILE A 166 11.64 3.29 -1.25
N LEU A 167 12.47 3.05 -2.27
CA LEU A 167 12.98 1.71 -2.61
C LEU A 167 13.83 1.13 -1.47
N GLU A 168 14.66 1.93 -0.82
CA GLU A 168 15.43 1.50 0.36
C GLU A 168 14.49 1.07 1.50
N ILE A 169 13.45 1.85 1.78
CA ILE A 169 12.44 1.49 2.79
C ILE A 169 11.76 0.17 2.43
N ILE A 170 11.35 -0.02 1.18
CA ILE A 170 10.73 -1.27 0.71
C ILE A 170 11.70 -2.44 0.88
N SER A 171 12.98 -2.25 0.54
CA SER A 171 14.02 -3.27 0.67
C SER A 171 14.25 -3.68 2.13
N GLU A 172 14.16 -2.76 3.08
CA GLU A 172 14.21 -3.09 4.51
C GLU A 172 12.96 -3.81 4.98
N LEU A 173 11.78 -3.31 4.60
CA LEU A 173 10.49 -3.91 4.97
C LEU A 173 10.37 -5.36 4.50
N ARG A 174 10.76 -5.66 3.27
CA ARG A 174 10.62 -7.01 2.70
C ARG A 174 11.40 -8.08 3.45
N LYS A 175 12.40 -7.74 4.26
CA LYS A 175 13.16 -8.72 5.06
C LYS A 175 12.28 -9.48 6.06
N GLU A 176 11.21 -8.86 6.53
CA GLU A 176 10.32 -9.42 7.55
C GLU A 176 8.83 -9.32 7.18
N LYS A 177 8.49 -8.65 6.09
CA LYS A 177 7.12 -8.30 5.69
C LYS A 177 6.88 -8.65 4.24
N GLY A 178 5.61 -8.88 3.87
CA GLY A 178 5.22 -8.93 2.47
C GLY A 178 4.89 -7.53 1.96
N VAL A 179 5.43 -7.16 0.80
CA VAL A 179 5.20 -5.83 0.23
C VAL A 179 4.67 -5.96 -1.20
N LEU A 180 3.49 -5.42 -1.45
CA LEU A 180 2.91 -5.26 -2.79
C LEU A 180 2.94 -3.80 -3.18
N VAL A 181 3.59 -3.49 -4.28
CA VAL A 181 3.67 -2.14 -4.83
C VAL A 181 3.01 -2.10 -6.19
N ILE A 182 2.15 -1.14 -6.41
CA ILE A 182 1.63 -0.81 -7.73
C ILE A 182 2.46 0.32 -8.31
N SER A 183 2.91 0.17 -9.56
CA SER A 183 3.49 1.27 -10.34
C SER A 183 3.17 1.10 -11.82
N HIS A 184 2.94 2.21 -12.50
CA HIS A 184 2.81 2.25 -13.96
C HIS A 184 4.17 2.33 -14.66
N ASN A 185 5.24 2.64 -13.94
CA ASN A 185 6.61 2.75 -14.48
C ASN A 185 7.39 1.46 -14.22
N GLN A 186 7.06 0.42 -14.99
CA GLN A 186 7.67 -0.90 -14.84
C GLN A 186 9.19 -0.88 -15.05
N ASP A 187 9.65 -0.23 -16.11
CA ASP A 187 11.06 -0.27 -16.52
C ASP A 187 12.00 0.38 -15.50
N ALA A 188 11.50 1.38 -14.77
CA ALA A 188 12.30 2.09 -13.77
C ALA A 188 12.56 1.26 -12.50
N PHE A 189 11.68 0.32 -12.15
CA PHE A 189 11.69 -0.28 -10.82
C PHE A 189 11.73 -1.81 -10.80
N SER A 190 11.51 -2.50 -11.93
CA SER A 190 11.39 -3.96 -11.99
C SER A 190 12.53 -4.73 -11.30
N ASN A 191 13.77 -4.26 -11.48
CA ASN A 191 14.96 -4.89 -10.90
C ASN A 191 15.11 -4.71 -9.37
N SER A 192 14.27 -3.88 -8.75
CA SER A 192 14.30 -3.61 -7.31
C SER A 192 13.35 -4.51 -6.52
N PHE A 193 12.57 -5.36 -7.20
CA PHE A 193 11.58 -6.24 -6.61
C PHE A 193 11.92 -7.71 -6.85
N ASP A 194 11.46 -8.59 -5.95
CA ASP A 194 11.71 -10.03 -6.07
C ASP A 194 10.88 -10.63 -7.22
N ARG A 195 9.71 -10.08 -7.51
CA ARG A 195 8.82 -10.53 -8.58
C ARG A 195 7.99 -9.39 -9.15
N VAL A 196 7.70 -9.49 -10.44
CA VAL A 196 6.82 -8.56 -11.17
C VAL A 196 5.60 -9.32 -11.69
N ILE A 197 4.41 -8.77 -11.46
CA ILE A 197 3.14 -9.23 -12.01
C ILE A 197 2.64 -8.15 -12.97
N SER A 198 2.36 -8.54 -14.22
CA SER A 198 1.80 -7.63 -15.21
C SER A 198 0.34 -7.98 -15.50
N LEU A 199 -0.57 -7.05 -15.20
CA LEU A 199 -1.96 -7.14 -15.64
C LEU A 199 -2.07 -6.66 -17.09
N VAL A 200 -2.90 -7.32 -17.86
CA VAL A 200 -3.12 -7.08 -19.29
C VAL A 200 -4.46 -6.39 -19.49
#